data_e4b45aa59c98f31ea2d2e249b7cf1805
#
_entry.id   e4b45aa59c98f31ea2d2e249b7cf1805
#
_cell.length_a   1.000
_cell.length_b   1.000
_cell.length_c   1.000
_cell.angle_alpha   90.00
_cell.angle_beta   90.00
_cell.angle_gamma   90.00
#
_symmetry.space_group_name_H-M   'P 1'
#
loop_
_entity.id
_entity.type
_entity.pdbx_description
1 polymer ?
#
loop_
_entity_poly.entity_id
_entity_poly.type
_entity_poly.pdbx_seq_one_letter_code
_entity_poly.pdbx_strand_id
1 'polypeptide(L)'
;PTVIVTEGYGAAYALNPKYREELSELLDANMIFVEYRYFQESTPEPKDWQYLTAENSADDLHAVRNAFKSIYPGKWIATGISKGGQTTLLYRTFYPDDVDISVPYVAPLCYGVEDGRHEPFLRKVSTPEDRKRIEDFQLEVLKRKAALLPRFEKYCDEKGLKFRAPVEEIYDYCVLE
;
A
#
# COMPACT_ATOMS: atom_id res chain seq x y z
N PRO A 1 20.95 12.89 6.73
CA PRO A 1 20.24 12.40 5.55
C PRO A 1 18.76 12.77 5.58
N THR A 2 18.06 12.54 4.46
CA THR A 2 16.63 12.75 4.34
C THR A 2 16.00 11.49 3.75
N VAL A 3 14.96 10.98 4.40
CA VAL A 3 14.16 9.86 3.90
C VAL A 3 12.88 10.42 3.29
N ILE A 4 12.68 10.16 2.00
CA ILE A 4 11.42 10.41 1.31
C ILE A 4 10.63 9.11 1.29
N VAL A 5 9.49 9.12 1.96
CA VAL A 5 8.59 7.96 2.04
C VAL A 5 7.60 8.05 0.88
N THR A 6 7.72 7.11 -0.03
CA THR A 6 6.87 7.01 -1.21
C THR A 6 5.66 6.16 -0.86
N GLU A 7 4.50 6.78 -0.90
CA GLU A 7 3.26 6.09 -0.61
C GLU A 7 2.68 5.38 -1.84
N GLY A 8 1.78 4.45 -1.59
CA GLY A 8 0.94 3.87 -2.62
C GLY A 8 -0.52 4.30 -2.48
N TYR A 9 -0.84 4.94 -1.35
CA TYR A 9 -2.18 5.28 -0.90
C TYR A 9 -2.18 6.62 -0.16
N GLY A 10 -3.15 6.83 0.75
CA GLY A 10 -3.18 8.00 1.62
C GLY A 10 -2.10 7.96 2.69
N ALA A 11 -1.64 9.14 3.12
CA ALA A 11 -0.58 9.32 4.11
C ALA A 11 -1.07 9.97 5.42
N ALA A 12 -2.36 9.94 5.72
CA ALA A 12 -2.92 10.61 6.89
C ALA A 12 -2.32 10.14 8.23
N TYR A 13 -1.84 8.89 8.31
CA TYR A 13 -1.17 8.36 9.49
C TYR A 13 0.13 9.12 9.82
N ALA A 14 0.80 9.67 8.81
CA ALA A 14 2.02 10.45 8.97
C ALA A 14 1.78 11.81 9.65
N LEU A 15 0.53 12.27 9.74
CA LEU A 15 0.15 13.46 10.50
C LEU A 15 0.21 13.24 12.01
N ASN A 16 0.30 11.99 12.47
CA ASN A 16 0.51 11.69 13.88
C ASN A 16 1.92 12.13 14.31
N PRO A 17 2.08 13.12 15.20
CA PRO A 17 3.40 13.64 15.60
C PRO A 17 4.30 12.61 16.31
N LYS A 18 3.71 11.49 16.73
CA LYS A 18 4.46 10.38 17.35
C LYS A 18 4.91 9.33 16.33
N TYR A 19 4.42 9.40 15.10
CA TYR A 19 4.83 8.44 14.08
C TYR A 19 6.29 8.71 13.66
N ARG A 20 7.06 7.64 13.53
CA ARG A 20 8.42 7.66 12.98
C ARG A 20 8.53 6.54 11.95
N GLU A 21 9.14 6.86 10.84
CA GLU A 21 9.53 5.86 9.86
C GLU A 21 10.86 5.22 10.31
N GLU A 22 10.95 3.90 10.21
CA GLU A 22 12.05 3.10 10.78
C GLU A 22 13.44 3.56 10.31
N LEU A 23 13.63 3.74 8.98
CA LEU A 23 14.92 4.18 8.45
C LEU A 23 15.28 5.59 8.90
N SER A 24 14.29 6.46 9.06
CA SER A 24 14.51 7.82 9.54
C SER A 24 14.99 7.83 10.99
N GLU A 25 14.43 6.95 11.82
CA GLU A 25 14.85 6.78 13.20
C GLU A 25 16.25 6.16 13.29
N LEU A 26 16.50 5.08 12.54
CA LEU A 26 17.80 4.40 12.52
C LEU A 26 18.95 5.29 12.02
N LEU A 27 18.67 6.19 11.10
CA LEU A 27 19.68 7.02 10.44
C LEU A 27 19.74 8.46 11.00
N ASP A 28 18.95 8.78 12.00
CA ASP A 28 18.76 10.15 12.51
C ASP A 28 18.48 11.12 11.35
N ALA A 29 17.51 10.78 10.52
CA ALA A 29 17.20 11.45 9.27
C ALA A 29 15.94 12.31 9.35
N ASN A 30 15.88 13.35 8.51
CA ASN A 30 14.63 14.03 8.23
C ASN A 30 13.65 13.10 7.52
N MET A 31 12.36 13.29 7.72
CA MET A 31 11.30 12.51 7.07
C MET A 31 10.44 13.41 6.20
N ILE A 32 10.16 12.96 4.98
CA ILE A 32 9.19 13.58 4.09
C ILE A 32 8.26 12.49 3.60
N PHE A 33 6.98 12.60 3.96
CA PHE A 33 5.94 11.70 3.45
C PHE A 33 5.24 12.34 2.27
N VAL A 34 5.05 11.57 1.20
CA VAL A 34 4.36 12.04 0.00
C VAL A 34 3.13 11.18 -0.24
N GLU A 35 1.95 11.73 0.04
CA GLU A 35 0.68 11.07 -0.27
C GLU A 35 0.58 10.77 -1.77
N TYR A 36 0.12 9.56 -2.10
CA TYR A 36 -0.04 9.18 -3.49
C TYR A 36 -1.20 9.95 -4.14
N ARG A 37 -0.99 10.38 -5.39
CA ARG A 37 -2.04 11.08 -6.15
C ARG A 37 -3.36 10.33 -6.17
N TYR A 38 -4.50 11.04 -6.16
CA TYR A 38 -5.86 10.53 -6.11
C TYR A 38 -6.28 9.88 -4.79
N PHE A 39 -5.49 10.07 -3.73
CA PHE A 39 -5.90 9.70 -2.37
C PHE A 39 -6.14 10.96 -1.53
N GLN A 40 -7.14 10.89 -0.67
CA GLN A 40 -7.52 11.93 0.29
C GLN A 40 -7.43 13.35 -0.31
N GLU A 41 -6.64 14.25 0.29
CA GLU A 41 -6.48 15.64 -0.14
C GLU A 41 -5.73 15.77 -1.49
N SER A 42 -4.99 14.72 -1.90
CA SER A 42 -4.30 14.67 -3.19
C SER A 42 -5.21 14.23 -4.35
N THR A 43 -6.54 14.26 -4.14
CA THR A 43 -7.53 13.95 -5.17
C THR A 43 -7.95 15.25 -5.88
N PRO A 44 -7.72 15.39 -7.21
CA PRO A 44 -8.13 16.59 -7.94
C PRO A 44 -9.65 16.67 -8.12
N GLU A 45 -10.16 17.89 -8.20
CA GLU A 45 -11.54 18.15 -8.57
C GLU A 45 -11.59 19.11 -9.80
N PRO A 46 -12.19 18.73 -10.93
CA PRO A 46 -12.85 17.43 -11.18
C PRO A 46 -11.83 16.28 -11.30
N LYS A 47 -12.26 15.07 -10.99
CA LYS A 47 -11.44 13.87 -11.13
C LYS A 47 -11.21 13.55 -12.60
N ASP A 48 -9.96 13.49 -13.01
CA ASP A 48 -9.55 13.07 -14.35
C ASP A 48 -8.52 11.95 -14.24
N TRP A 49 -8.98 10.74 -14.45
CA TRP A 49 -8.18 9.51 -14.25
C TRP A 49 -7.03 9.34 -15.25
N GLN A 50 -7.00 10.11 -16.36
CA GLN A 50 -5.89 10.04 -17.32
C GLN A 50 -4.54 10.41 -16.70
N TYR A 51 -4.55 11.19 -15.60
CA TYR A 51 -3.33 11.57 -14.88
C TYR A 51 -2.91 10.59 -13.79
N LEU A 52 -3.67 9.52 -13.55
CA LEU A 52 -3.28 8.47 -12.62
C LEU A 52 -2.35 7.47 -13.32
N THR A 53 -1.13 7.90 -13.60
CA THR A 53 -0.09 7.11 -14.26
C THR A 53 1.12 6.92 -13.36
N ALA A 54 1.92 5.90 -13.64
CA ALA A 54 3.17 5.64 -12.94
C ALA A 54 4.17 6.78 -13.11
N GLU A 55 4.27 7.34 -14.33
CA GLU A 55 5.14 8.46 -14.65
C GLU A 55 4.77 9.70 -13.85
N ASN A 56 3.52 10.14 -13.91
CA ASN A 56 3.04 11.28 -13.13
C ASN A 56 3.24 11.11 -11.61
N SER A 57 3.16 9.88 -11.11
CA SER A 57 3.43 9.59 -9.68
C SER A 57 4.91 9.76 -9.34
N ALA A 58 5.80 9.45 -10.27
CA ALA A 58 7.22 9.72 -10.12
C ALA A 58 7.54 11.22 -10.25
N ASP A 59 6.84 11.94 -11.14
CA ASP A 59 6.96 13.40 -11.31
C ASP A 59 6.61 14.15 -10.02
N ASP A 60 5.58 13.70 -9.30
CA ASP A 60 5.22 14.28 -8.00
C ASP A 60 6.37 14.16 -6.99
N LEU A 61 6.99 12.99 -6.90
CA LEU A 61 8.13 12.75 -6.02
C LEU A 61 9.33 13.59 -6.42
N HIS A 62 9.61 13.69 -7.72
CA HIS A 62 10.65 14.55 -8.28
C HIS A 62 10.42 16.02 -7.91
N ALA A 63 9.20 16.51 -8.08
CA ALA A 63 8.83 17.87 -7.72
C ALA A 63 9.02 18.15 -6.22
N VAL A 64 8.56 17.24 -5.36
CA VAL A 64 8.74 17.35 -3.90
C VAL A 64 10.22 17.34 -3.54
N ARG A 65 10.98 16.38 -4.06
CA ARG A 65 12.44 16.31 -3.81
C ARG A 65 13.13 17.60 -4.24
N ASN A 66 12.80 18.15 -5.40
CA ASN A 66 13.40 19.40 -5.90
C ASN A 66 13.01 20.62 -5.06
N ALA A 67 11.81 20.67 -4.51
CA ALA A 67 11.38 21.75 -3.61
C ALA A 67 12.20 21.76 -2.30
N PHE A 68 12.61 20.60 -1.82
CA PHE A 68 13.29 20.46 -0.52
C PHE A 68 14.81 20.28 -0.61
N LYS A 69 15.41 20.03 -1.78
CA LYS A 69 16.84 19.73 -1.91
C LYS A 69 17.77 20.83 -1.42
N SER A 70 17.36 22.10 -1.49
CA SER A 70 18.14 23.23 -0.99
C SER A 70 18.07 23.36 0.54
N ILE A 71 16.98 22.88 1.15
CA ILE A 71 16.78 22.87 2.59
C ILE A 71 17.52 21.68 3.20
N TYR A 72 17.51 20.54 2.50
CA TYR A 72 18.14 19.29 2.92
C TYR A 72 19.20 18.85 1.89
N PRO A 73 20.39 19.46 1.91
CA PRO A 73 21.42 19.22 0.88
C PRO A 73 22.17 17.88 1.04
N GLY A 74 21.90 17.13 2.10
CA GLY A 74 22.55 15.83 2.38
C GLY A 74 22.08 14.69 1.48
N LYS A 75 22.41 13.47 1.90
CA LYS A 75 21.99 12.24 1.21
C LYS A 75 20.48 12.02 1.29
N TRP A 76 19.91 11.55 0.18
CA TRP A 76 18.50 11.23 0.07
C TRP A 76 18.27 9.72 -0.10
N ILE A 77 17.29 9.22 0.61
CA ILE A 77 16.89 7.81 0.61
C ILE A 77 15.41 7.75 0.29
N ALA A 78 15.01 7.00 -0.72
CA ALA A 78 13.61 6.72 -1.00
C ALA A 78 13.22 5.36 -0.40
N THR A 79 12.09 5.29 0.28
CA THR A 79 11.56 4.04 0.85
C THR A 79 10.05 4.00 0.77
N GLY A 80 9.50 2.80 0.78
CA GLY A 80 8.06 2.56 0.80
C GLY A 80 7.74 1.08 0.93
N ILE A 81 6.55 0.76 1.37
CA ILE A 81 6.10 -0.61 1.65
C ILE A 81 5.00 -1.00 0.66
N SER A 82 5.02 -2.24 0.16
CA SER A 82 4.01 -2.79 -0.75
C SER A 82 3.87 -1.93 -2.01
N LYS A 83 2.69 -1.37 -2.30
CA LYS A 83 2.50 -0.41 -3.39
C LYS A 83 3.41 0.82 -3.26
N GLY A 84 3.70 1.30 -2.03
CA GLY A 84 4.70 2.34 -1.79
C GLY A 84 6.10 1.89 -2.17
N GLY A 85 6.46 0.63 -1.92
CA GLY A 85 7.70 0.03 -2.40
C GLY A 85 7.76 -0.03 -3.94
N GLN A 86 6.65 -0.36 -4.61
CA GLN A 86 6.54 -0.27 -6.06
C GLN A 86 6.75 1.17 -6.54
N THR A 87 6.15 2.15 -5.87
CA THR A 87 6.36 3.59 -6.16
C THR A 87 7.83 3.99 -6.01
N THR A 88 8.54 3.46 -4.99
CA THR A 88 9.99 3.65 -4.85
C THR A 88 10.77 3.14 -6.07
N LEU A 89 10.42 1.97 -6.60
CA LEU A 89 11.06 1.40 -7.80
C LEU A 89 10.75 2.24 -9.04
N LEU A 90 9.50 2.66 -9.23
CA LEU A 90 9.09 3.54 -10.32
C LEU A 90 9.83 4.88 -10.26
N TYR A 91 9.89 5.49 -9.07
CA TYR A 91 10.62 6.73 -8.86
C TYR A 91 12.09 6.60 -9.24
N ARG A 92 12.78 5.54 -8.79
CA ARG A 92 14.16 5.26 -9.19
C ARG A 92 14.31 5.06 -10.70
N THR A 93 13.32 4.48 -11.36
CA THR A 93 13.37 4.20 -12.79
C THR A 93 13.26 5.48 -13.62
N PHE A 94 12.33 6.37 -13.28
CA PHE A 94 12.12 7.63 -14.00
C PHE A 94 13.15 8.70 -13.61
N TYR A 95 13.58 8.73 -12.36
CA TYR A 95 14.51 9.73 -11.80
C TYR A 95 15.68 9.06 -11.06
N PRO A 96 16.62 8.43 -11.80
CA PRO A 96 17.69 7.62 -11.20
C PRO A 96 18.64 8.41 -10.30
N ASP A 97 18.79 9.71 -10.53
CA ASP A 97 19.75 10.57 -9.82
C ASP A 97 19.13 11.39 -8.68
N ASP A 98 17.84 11.27 -8.44
CA ASP A 98 17.13 12.08 -7.42
C ASP A 98 17.47 11.67 -6.00
N VAL A 99 17.71 10.38 -5.79
CA VAL A 99 18.04 9.82 -4.48
C VAL A 99 19.29 8.95 -4.56
N ASP A 100 20.08 8.93 -3.49
CA ASP A 100 21.30 8.11 -3.42
C ASP A 100 20.98 6.62 -3.25
N ILE A 101 19.96 6.31 -2.44
CA ILE A 101 19.57 4.94 -2.08
C ILE A 101 18.07 4.76 -2.26
N SER A 102 17.66 3.58 -2.71
CA SER A 102 16.27 3.15 -2.73
C SER A 102 16.10 1.86 -1.93
N VAL A 103 15.18 1.86 -0.99
CA VAL A 103 14.89 0.73 -0.09
C VAL A 103 13.41 0.34 -0.22
N PRO A 104 13.03 -0.38 -1.29
CA PRO A 104 11.65 -0.81 -1.48
C PRO A 104 11.37 -2.06 -0.64
N TYR A 105 10.44 -1.97 0.31
CA TYR A 105 9.98 -3.12 1.10
C TYR A 105 8.84 -3.85 0.41
N VAL A 106 8.97 -5.16 0.23
CA VAL A 106 7.93 -6.06 -0.31
C VAL A 106 7.19 -5.46 -1.51
N ALA A 107 7.95 -4.84 -2.41
CA ALA A 107 7.46 -4.13 -3.58
C ALA A 107 6.92 -5.11 -4.65
N PRO A 108 5.61 -5.15 -4.93
CA PRO A 108 5.07 -6.07 -5.92
C PRO A 108 5.36 -5.56 -7.34
N LEU A 109 5.90 -6.42 -8.19
CA LEU A 109 6.04 -6.18 -9.63
C LEU A 109 4.94 -6.95 -10.35
N CYS A 110 3.77 -6.31 -10.48
CA CYS A 110 2.61 -6.90 -11.15
C CYS A 110 2.69 -6.67 -12.66
N TYR A 111 2.38 -7.69 -13.45
CA TYR A 111 2.37 -7.64 -14.92
C TYR A 111 1.00 -7.29 -15.49
N GLY A 112 -0.02 -7.21 -14.66
CA GLY A 112 -1.39 -6.88 -15.02
C GLY A 112 -2.32 -7.00 -13.82
N VAL A 113 -3.59 -6.70 -14.03
CA VAL A 113 -4.64 -6.84 -13.00
C VAL A 113 -4.76 -8.30 -12.58
N GLU A 114 -4.80 -9.20 -13.57
CA GLU A 114 -4.79 -10.65 -13.36
C GLU A 114 -3.36 -11.16 -13.57
N ASP A 115 -2.55 -11.16 -12.51
CA ASP A 115 -1.20 -11.71 -12.55
C ASP A 115 -1.26 -13.24 -12.37
N GLY A 116 -1.10 -13.96 -13.47
CA GLY A 116 -1.18 -15.42 -13.50
C GLY A 116 -0.12 -16.17 -12.68
N ARG A 117 0.76 -15.48 -11.96
CA ARG A 117 1.75 -16.10 -11.04
C ARG A 117 1.19 -16.36 -9.66
N HIS A 118 0.15 -15.65 -9.22
CA HIS A 118 -0.39 -15.74 -7.87
C HIS A 118 -0.98 -17.12 -7.60
N GLU A 119 -1.91 -17.58 -8.42
CA GLU A 119 -2.57 -18.86 -8.19
C GLU A 119 -1.62 -20.07 -8.23
N PRO A 120 -0.70 -20.21 -9.20
CA PRO A 120 0.31 -21.26 -9.17
C PRO A 120 1.24 -21.20 -7.94
N PHE A 121 1.52 -20.02 -7.42
CA PHE A 121 2.28 -19.84 -6.18
C PHE A 121 1.47 -20.34 -4.98
N LEU A 122 0.22 -19.91 -4.82
CA LEU A 122 -0.66 -20.33 -3.72
C LEU A 122 -0.89 -21.83 -3.68
N ARG A 123 -0.93 -22.48 -4.85
CA ARG A 123 -1.04 -23.95 -4.97
C ARG A 123 0.20 -24.71 -4.51
N LYS A 124 1.34 -24.04 -4.36
CA LYS A 124 2.64 -24.67 -4.04
C LYS A 124 3.23 -24.21 -2.71
N VAL A 125 2.84 -23.02 -2.24
CA VAL A 125 3.38 -22.45 -0.99
C VAL A 125 3.01 -23.32 0.20
N SER A 126 3.92 -23.45 1.17
CA SER A 126 3.76 -24.25 2.38
C SER A 126 3.55 -25.78 2.09
N THR A 127 3.04 -26.52 3.06
CA THR A 127 2.77 -27.95 2.91
C THR A 127 1.37 -28.21 2.33
N PRO A 128 1.11 -29.36 1.70
CA PRO A 128 -0.25 -29.73 1.29
C PRO A 128 -1.24 -29.75 2.47
N GLU A 129 -0.77 -30.20 3.63
CA GLU A 129 -1.54 -30.27 4.87
C GLU A 129 -1.98 -28.88 5.34
N ASP A 130 -1.09 -27.88 5.30
CA ASP A 130 -1.43 -26.52 5.70
C ASP A 130 -2.42 -25.88 4.74
N ARG A 131 -2.23 -26.04 3.42
CA ARG A 131 -3.19 -25.59 2.43
C ARG A 131 -4.57 -26.20 2.64
N LYS A 132 -4.62 -27.50 2.90
CA LYS A 132 -5.86 -28.22 3.19
C LYS A 132 -6.55 -27.71 4.46
N ARG A 133 -5.79 -27.42 5.51
CA ARG A 133 -6.34 -26.85 6.75
C ARG A 133 -6.95 -25.48 6.55
N ILE A 134 -6.31 -24.62 5.72
CA ILE A 134 -6.84 -23.30 5.36
C ILE A 134 -8.14 -23.46 4.58
N GLU A 135 -8.16 -24.29 3.55
CA GLU A 135 -9.34 -24.59 2.75
C GLU A 135 -10.49 -25.11 3.60
N ASP A 136 -10.22 -26.10 4.47
CA ASP A 136 -11.24 -26.66 5.35
C ASP A 136 -11.82 -25.61 6.30
N PHE A 137 -10.97 -24.71 6.83
CA PHE A 137 -11.40 -23.60 7.68
C PHE A 137 -12.31 -22.65 6.89
N GLN A 138 -11.90 -22.20 5.71
CA GLN A 138 -12.66 -21.31 4.87
C GLN A 138 -14.02 -21.91 4.52
N LEU A 139 -14.05 -23.17 4.09
CA LEU A 139 -15.28 -23.90 3.78
C LEU A 139 -16.22 -24.03 5.00
N GLU A 140 -15.66 -24.29 6.19
CA GLU A 140 -16.45 -24.40 7.41
C GLU A 140 -17.06 -23.05 7.81
N VAL A 141 -16.30 -21.96 7.67
CA VAL A 141 -16.81 -20.60 7.92
C VAL A 141 -17.93 -20.25 6.95
N LEU A 142 -17.77 -20.55 5.66
CA LEU A 142 -18.81 -20.31 4.64
C LEU A 142 -20.07 -21.15 4.91
N LYS A 143 -19.94 -22.43 5.28
CA LYS A 143 -21.07 -23.28 5.67
C LYS A 143 -21.87 -22.73 6.85
N ARG A 144 -21.18 -22.06 7.78
CA ARG A 144 -21.80 -21.43 8.94
C ARG A 144 -22.22 -19.97 8.70
N LYS A 145 -22.20 -19.49 7.47
CA LYS A 145 -22.49 -18.11 7.12
C LYS A 145 -23.77 -17.59 7.77
N ALA A 146 -24.87 -18.37 7.71
CA ALA A 146 -26.15 -17.97 8.31
C ALA A 146 -26.06 -17.64 9.82
N ALA A 147 -25.14 -18.27 10.54
CA ALA A 147 -24.93 -18.02 11.97
C ALA A 147 -23.86 -16.95 12.25
N LEU A 148 -22.91 -16.79 11.35
CA LEU A 148 -21.75 -15.90 11.54
C LEU A 148 -21.98 -14.50 10.95
N LEU A 149 -22.69 -14.38 9.83
CA LEU A 149 -22.95 -13.12 9.16
C LEU A 149 -23.59 -12.06 10.09
N PRO A 150 -24.62 -12.38 10.90
CA PRO A 150 -25.18 -11.37 11.83
C PRO A 150 -24.17 -10.87 12.87
N ARG A 151 -23.21 -11.70 13.25
CA ARG A 151 -22.12 -11.30 14.18
C ARG A 151 -21.12 -10.40 13.50
N PHE A 152 -20.81 -10.66 12.24
CA PHE A 152 -19.94 -9.84 11.42
C PHE A 152 -20.58 -8.48 11.15
N GLU A 153 -21.86 -8.43 10.78
CA GLU A 153 -22.64 -7.18 10.64
C GLU A 153 -22.59 -6.34 11.90
N LYS A 154 -22.89 -6.95 13.03
CA LYS A 154 -22.82 -6.26 14.34
C LYS A 154 -21.42 -5.70 14.61
N TYR A 155 -20.37 -6.47 14.35
CA TYR A 155 -18.99 -6.00 14.48
C TYR A 155 -18.70 -4.79 13.59
N CYS A 156 -19.14 -4.84 12.33
CA CYS A 156 -18.96 -3.73 11.39
C CYS A 156 -19.68 -2.46 11.88
N ASP A 157 -20.90 -2.60 12.36
CA ASP A 157 -21.67 -1.48 12.92
C ASP A 157 -20.99 -0.87 14.16
N GLU A 158 -20.57 -1.71 15.10
CA GLU A 158 -19.85 -1.27 16.30
C GLU A 158 -18.54 -0.54 16.00
N LYS A 159 -17.90 -0.90 14.88
CA LYS A 159 -16.66 -0.25 14.40
C LYS A 159 -16.91 0.93 13.46
N GLY A 160 -18.17 1.19 13.09
CA GLY A 160 -18.53 2.26 12.15
C GLY A 160 -17.99 2.02 10.73
N LEU A 161 -17.76 0.76 10.36
CA LEU A 161 -17.26 0.39 9.03
C LEU A 161 -18.36 0.58 8.00
N LYS A 162 -18.01 1.23 6.88
CA LYS A 162 -18.91 1.48 5.76
C LYS A 162 -18.32 0.91 4.49
N PHE A 163 -19.08 0.09 3.79
CA PHE A 163 -18.66 -0.55 2.56
C PHE A 163 -19.46 -0.02 1.35
N ARG A 164 -18.89 -0.13 0.16
CA ARG A 164 -19.56 0.18 -1.11
C ARG A 164 -20.31 -1.04 -1.68
N ALA A 165 -19.98 -2.24 -1.21
CA ALA A 165 -20.63 -3.50 -1.53
C ALA A 165 -21.51 -3.96 -0.36
N PRO A 166 -22.49 -4.85 -0.60
CA PRO A 166 -23.27 -5.48 0.46
C PRO A 166 -22.36 -6.17 1.48
N VAL A 167 -22.71 -6.07 2.76
CA VAL A 167 -21.89 -6.63 3.85
C VAL A 167 -21.71 -8.14 3.74
N GLU A 168 -22.68 -8.81 3.12
CA GLU A 168 -22.63 -10.24 2.83
C GLU A 168 -21.50 -10.58 1.83
N GLU A 169 -21.31 -9.76 0.80
CA GLU A 169 -20.21 -9.91 -0.16
C GLU A 169 -18.87 -9.63 0.52
N ILE A 170 -18.81 -8.61 1.38
CA ILE A 170 -17.61 -8.31 2.17
C ILE A 170 -17.25 -9.47 3.08
N TYR A 171 -18.25 -10.12 3.70
CA TYR A 171 -18.02 -11.33 4.51
C TYR A 171 -17.35 -12.44 3.69
N ASP A 172 -17.87 -12.71 2.49
CA ASP A 172 -17.31 -13.74 1.61
C ASP A 172 -15.87 -13.42 1.21
N TYR A 173 -15.58 -12.16 0.84
CA TYR A 173 -14.22 -11.71 0.58
C TYR A 173 -13.29 -11.92 1.78
N CYS A 174 -13.69 -11.52 2.97
CA CYS A 174 -12.88 -11.68 4.18
C CYS A 174 -12.58 -13.15 4.54
N VAL A 175 -13.39 -14.09 4.03
CA VAL A 175 -13.17 -15.53 4.28
C VAL A 175 -12.27 -16.15 3.21
N LEU A 176 -12.33 -15.64 1.98
CA LEU A 176 -11.64 -16.23 0.82
C LEU A 176 -10.25 -15.64 0.56
N GLU A 177 -9.97 -14.42 1.05
CA GLU A 177 -8.65 -13.80 1.00
C GLU A 177 -7.78 -14.19 2.20
#